data_7e7be4343ca36068d592a6355d34287c
#
_entry.id   7e7be4343ca36068d592a6355d34287c
#
_cell.length_a   1.000
_cell.length_b   1.000
_cell.length_c   1.000
_cell.angle_alpha   90.00
_cell.angle_beta   90.00
_cell.angle_gamma   90.00
#
_symmetry.space_group_name_H-M   'P 1'
#
loop_
_entity.id
_entity.type
_entity.pdbx_description
1 polymer ?
#
loop_
_entity_poly.entity_id
_entity_poly.type
_entity_poly.pdbx_seq_one_letter_code
_entity_poly.pdbx_strand_id
1 'polypeptide(L)'
;MYNNYIFDLYGTLIDINTDEWNDDLWKKIAILYAYKGAHYTYDELNEEYDRLVQAEKKAVLKKSPDTKVVDIKIEKVFRKLFTQKGVKVTKAEVLFIAEAFRCYSTKYIKLYDGVLDLLDTLKANGKKVYLLSNAQRSFTENELNMFDLTKYFDGICISSDEECSKPDEKYFKTLFDRYGLEKSESIMIGNDYISDIGGAADFGIDSLYIHQSISPEIDGELRSTYKVMDGDVFKIKKLIINHS
;
A
#
# COMPACT_ATOMS: atom_id res chain seq x y z
N MET A 1 -19.83 1.59 -18.72
CA MET A 1 -19.96 0.64 -17.56
C MET A 1 -18.61 0.05 -17.30
N TYR A 2 -18.14 0.09 -16.02
CA TYR A 2 -16.84 -0.48 -15.68
C TYR A 2 -16.94 -2.00 -15.49
N ASN A 3 -15.91 -2.72 -15.92
CA ASN A 3 -15.70 -4.14 -15.68
C ASN A 3 -14.60 -4.40 -14.66
N ASN A 4 -13.63 -3.46 -14.56
CA ASN A 4 -12.46 -3.56 -13.72
C ASN A 4 -12.48 -2.46 -12.63
N TYR A 5 -12.52 -2.88 -11.37
CA TYR A 5 -12.52 -2.02 -10.19
C TYR A 5 -11.18 -2.14 -9.49
N ILE A 6 -10.38 -1.08 -9.53
CA ILE A 6 -9.03 -1.03 -8.98
C ILE A 6 -9.11 -0.26 -7.67
N PHE A 7 -8.77 -0.90 -6.56
CA PHE A 7 -8.82 -0.29 -5.24
C PHE A 7 -7.42 0.03 -4.71
N ASP A 8 -7.29 1.18 -4.08
CA ASP A 8 -6.30 1.34 -3.03
C ASP A 8 -6.72 0.59 -1.77
N LEU A 9 -5.81 0.40 -0.80
CA LEU A 9 -6.06 -0.38 0.41
C LEU A 9 -6.29 0.50 1.63
N TYR A 10 -5.24 1.21 2.07
CA TYR A 10 -5.25 1.95 3.33
C TYR A 10 -5.90 3.33 3.17
N GLY A 11 -6.94 3.57 3.95
CA GLY A 11 -7.80 4.76 3.77
C GLY A 11 -8.88 4.58 2.72
N THR A 12 -8.97 3.39 2.09
CA THR A 12 -9.99 3.06 1.11
C THR A 12 -10.82 1.85 1.53
N LEU A 13 -10.18 0.72 1.78
CA LEU A 13 -10.80 -0.51 2.28
C LEU A 13 -10.48 -0.75 3.76
N ILE A 14 -9.28 -0.40 4.19
CA ILE A 14 -8.76 -0.59 5.56
C ILE A 14 -8.54 0.77 6.21
N ASP A 15 -9.15 0.96 7.38
CA ASP A 15 -8.85 2.02 8.33
C ASP A 15 -7.71 1.56 9.24
N ILE A 16 -6.62 2.29 9.23
CA ILE A 16 -5.42 1.95 9.99
C ILE A 16 -4.78 3.19 10.60
N ASN A 17 -4.22 3.04 11.77
CA ASN A 17 -3.36 4.05 12.39
C ASN A 17 -2.04 3.42 12.78
N THR A 18 -0.96 3.92 12.21
CA THR A 18 0.41 3.48 12.48
C THR A 18 1.27 4.65 12.92
N ASP A 19 2.27 4.35 13.74
CA ASP A 19 3.26 5.30 14.20
C ASP A 19 4.65 4.63 14.16
N GLU A 20 5.30 4.77 13.01
CA GLU A 20 6.62 4.18 12.75
C GLU A 20 7.76 5.00 13.37
N TRP A 21 7.46 6.18 13.91
CA TRP A 21 8.43 7.08 14.55
C TRP A 21 8.44 6.98 16.08
N ASN A 22 7.62 6.11 16.64
CA ASN A 22 7.47 5.94 18.07
C ASN A 22 8.73 5.31 18.69
N ASP A 23 9.32 5.97 19.70
CA ASP A 23 10.51 5.48 20.41
C ASP A 23 10.35 4.07 20.99
N ASP A 24 9.15 3.74 21.51
CA ASP A 24 8.90 2.42 22.10
C ASP A 24 8.93 1.30 21.04
N LEU A 25 8.52 1.60 19.80
CA LEU A 25 8.72 0.70 18.68
C LEU A 25 10.21 0.39 18.49
N TRP A 26 11.03 1.44 18.35
CA TRP A 26 12.45 1.30 18.08
C TRP A 26 13.22 0.62 19.21
N LYS A 27 12.85 0.89 20.48
CA LYS A 27 13.38 0.17 21.65
C LYS A 27 13.09 -1.34 21.58
N LYS A 28 11.86 -1.73 21.23
CA LYS A 28 11.47 -3.14 21.09
C LYS A 28 12.18 -3.82 19.92
N ILE A 29 12.27 -3.14 18.79
CA ILE A 29 12.98 -3.66 17.61
C ILE A 29 14.47 -3.83 17.90
N ALA A 30 15.12 -2.88 18.60
CA ALA A 30 16.51 -3.02 19.04
C ALA A 30 16.74 -4.27 19.92
N ILE A 31 15.79 -4.56 20.82
CA ILE A 31 15.85 -5.80 21.64
C ILE A 31 15.75 -7.05 20.76
N LEU A 32 14.85 -7.07 19.75
CA LEU A 32 14.74 -8.21 18.83
C LEU A 32 16.03 -8.42 18.02
N TYR A 33 16.67 -7.36 17.57
CA TYR A 33 17.97 -7.42 16.91
C TYR A 33 19.03 -7.97 17.85
N ALA A 34 19.07 -7.50 19.11
CA ALA A 34 20.03 -7.95 20.13
C ALA A 34 19.86 -9.45 20.46
N TYR A 35 18.63 -9.98 20.51
CA TYR A 35 18.38 -11.43 20.70
C TYR A 35 19.00 -12.29 19.61
N LYS A 36 19.26 -11.72 18.44
CA LYS A 36 19.93 -12.40 17.33
C LYS A 36 21.42 -12.06 17.23
N GLY A 37 21.95 -11.28 18.17
CA GLY A 37 23.37 -10.88 18.22
C GLY A 37 23.71 -9.59 17.47
N ALA A 38 22.72 -8.88 16.90
CA ALA A 38 22.94 -7.58 16.28
C ALA A 38 22.63 -6.46 17.28
N HIS A 39 23.65 -5.97 17.96
CA HIS A 39 23.51 -4.98 19.02
C HIS A 39 23.48 -3.55 18.47
N TYR A 40 22.40 -2.85 18.75
CA TYR A 40 22.16 -1.43 18.49
C TYR A 40 21.58 -0.76 19.73
N THR A 41 21.90 0.52 19.95
CA THR A 41 20.97 1.39 20.68
C THR A 41 19.74 1.64 19.80
N TYR A 42 18.63 2.08 20.37
CA TYR A 42 17.43 2.34 19.56
C TYR A 42 17.62 3.55 18.63
N ASP A 43 18.37 4.60 19.07
CA ASP A 43 18.70 5.76 18.24
C ASP A 43 19.59 5.34 17.05
N GLU A 44 20.66 4.58 17.31
CA GLU A 44 21.54 4.05 16.27
C GLU A 44 20.77 3.18 15.26
N LEU A 45 19.83 2.37 15.72
CA LEU A 45 19.02 1.51 14.86
C LEU A 45 18.11 2.33 13.94
N ASN A 46 17.47 3.37 14.49
CA ASN A 46 16.59 4.26 13.74
C ASN A 46 17.38 5.05 12.66
N GLU A 47 18.49 5.66 13.05
CA GLU A 47 19.37 6.39 12.11
C GLU A 47 19.88 5.49 10.97
N GLU A 48 20.32 4.26 11.30
CA GLU A 48 20.81 3.30 10.31
C GLU A 48 19.67 2.78 9.40
N TYR A 49 18.48 2.60 9.94
CA TYR A 49 17.30 2.26 9.14
C TYR A 49 17.04 3.32 8.08
N ASP A 50 16.95 4.59 8.46
CA ASP A 50 16.71 5.69 7.53
C ASP A 50 17.82 5.79 6.47
N ARG A 51 19.07 5.68 6.90
CA ARG A 51 20.22 5.68 5.98
C ARG A 51 20.13 4.56 4.96
N LEU A 52 19.73 3.36 5.38
CA LEU A 52 19.58 2.20 4.50
C LEU A 52 18.38 2.31 3.59
N VAL A 53 17.27 2.89 4.05
CA VAL A 53 16.10 3.21 3.21
C VAL A 53 16.51 4.13 2.07
N GLN A 54 17.24 5.22 2.37
CA GLN A 54 17.72 6.15 1.34
C GLN A 54 18.72 5.47 0.38
N ALA A 55 19.58 4.59 0.88
CA ALA A 55 20.52 3.84 0.05
C ALA A 55 19.78 2.87 -0.92
N GLU A 56 18.73 2.18 -0.45
CA GLU A 56 17.91 1.31 -1.30
C GLU A 56 17.17 2.12 -2.37
N LYS A 57 16.55 3.26 -2.00
CA LYS A 57 15.89 4.15 -2.99
C LYS A 57 16.84 4.59 -4.08
N LYS A 58 18.06 5.00 -3.71
CA LYS A 58 19.12 5.36 -4.69
C LYS A 58 19.52 4.17 -5.57
N ALA A 59 19.58 2.96 -5.01
CA ALA A 59 19.90 1.75 -5.77
C ALA A 59 18.81 1.40 -6.79
N VAL A 60 17.54 1.58 -6.44
CA VAL A 60 16.40 1.41 -7.37
C VAL A 60 16.47 2.43 -8.49
N LEU A 61 16.66 3.72 -8.19
CA LEU A 61 16.80 4.78 -9.20
C LEU A 61 17.96 4.52 -10.17
N LYS A 62 19.07 3.97 -9.68
CA LYS A 62 20.20 3.61 -10.54
C LYS A 62 19.85 2.51 -11.56
N LYS A 63 18.96 1.58 -11.18
CA LYS A 63 18.50 0.49 -12.06
C LYS A 63 17.38 0.96 -13.00
N SER A 64 16.52 1.83 -12.51
CA SER A 64 15.31 2.30 -13.20
C SER A 64 15.21 3.82 -13.10
N PRO A 65 16.04 4.55 -13.87
CA PRO A 65 16.15 6.01 -13.77
C PRO A 65 14.87 6.75 -14.17
N ASP A 66 13.99 6.10 -14.93
CA ASP A 66 12.71 6.66 -15.37
C ASP A 66 11.59 6.53 -14.32
N THR A 67 11.85 5.90 -13.18
CA THR A 67 10.88 5.80 -12.09
C THR A 67 10.76 7.14 -11.37
N LYS A 68 9.57 7.73 -11.43
CA LYS A 68 9.29 9.04 -10.82
C LYS A 68 9.08 8.92 -9.30
N VAL A 69 8.40 7.87 -8.86
CA VAL A 69 8.10 7.62 -7.43
C VAL A 69 8.59 6.22 -7.04
N VAL A 70 9.71 6.21 -6.33
CA VAL A 70 10.41 4.97 -5.96
C VAL A 70 9.83 4.38 -4.70
N ASP A 71 9.58 3.07 -4.72
CA ASP A 71 9.43 2.25 -3.52
C ASP A 71 10.57 1.23 -3.42
N ILE A 72 10.68 0.59 -2.27
CA ILE A 72 11.72 -0.39 -1.97
C ILE A 72 11.12 -1.61 -1.28
N LYS A 73 11.84 -2.72 -1.27
CA LYS A 73 11.52 -3.88 -0.42
C LYS A 73 12.14 -3.65 0.96
N ILE A 74 11.32 -3.34 1.95
CA ILE A 74 11.79 -3.00 3.30
C ILE A 74 12.58 -4.16 3.96
N GLU A 75 12.31 -5.40 3.57
CA GLU A 75 13.02 -6.58 4.04
C GLU A 75 14.53 -6.52 3.70
N LYS A 76 14.91 -5.83 2.62
CA LYS A 76 16.31 -5.59 2.28
C LYS A 76 17.00 -4.72 3.36
N VAL A 77 16.27 -3.71 3.86
CA VAL A 77 16.75 -2.83 4.92
C VAL A 77 16.92 -3.62 6.23
N PHE A 78 15.87 -4.33 6.65
CA PHE A 78 15.92 -5.16 7.86
C PHE A 78 17.04 -6.20 7.79
N ARG A 79 17.25 -6.84 6.65
CA ARG A 79 18.39 -7.76 6.47
C ARG A 79 19.75 -7.07 6.60
N LYS A 80 19.91 -5.88 6.01
CA LYS A 80 21.16 -5.12 6.05
C LYS A 80 21.53 -4.71 7.47
N LEU A 81 20.56 -4.33 8.28
CA LEU A 81 20.78 -4.04 9.71
C LEU A 81 21.39 -5.23 10.46
N PHE A 82 21.02 -6.47 10.15
CA PHE A 82 21.70 -7.65 10.69
C PHE A 82 23.12 -7.81 10.15
N THR A 83 23.27 -7.75 8.83
CA THR A 83 24.55 -8.04 8.18
C THR A 83 25.62 -7.01 8.48
N GLN A 84 25.28 -5.76 8.76
CA GLN A 84 26.21 -4.72 9.22
C GLN A 84 26.83 -5.04 10.59
N LYS A 85 26.13 -5.76 11.45
CA LYS A 85 26.65 -6.27 12.73
C LYS A 85 27.27 -7.67 12.60
N GLY A 86 27.51 -8.16 11.38
CA GLY A 86 28.10 -9.47 11.13
C GLY A 86 27.17 -10.66 11.35
N VAL A 87 25.88 -10.42 11.55
CA VAL A 87 24.88 -11.47 11.82
C VAL A 87 24.27 -11.98 10.52
N LYS A 88 24.30 -13.29 10.31
CA LYS A 88 23.62 -13.95 9.21
C LYS A 88 22.21 -14.32 9.64
N VAL A 89 21.21 -14.00 8.79
CA VAL A 89 19.81 -14.28 9.05
C VAL A 89 19.11 -14.93 7.85
N THR A 90 18.17 -15.78 8.15
CA THR A 90 17.27 -16.43 7.17
C THR A 90 16.22 -15.45 6.66
N LYS A 91 15.51 -15.84 5.57
CA LYS A 91 14.37 -15.08 5.10
C LYS A 91 13.25 -14.97 6.16
N ALA A 92 12.99 -16.09 6.86
CA ALA A 92 11.94 -16.14 7.89
C ALA A 92 12.24 -15.19 9.07
N GLU A 93 13.49 -15.08 9.50
CA GLU A 93 13.87 -14.16 10.58
C GLU A 93 13.72 -12.69 10.16
N VAL A 94 14.02 -12.37 8.90
CA VAL A 94 13.79 -11.02 8.36
C VAL A 94 12.32 -10.69 8.29
N LEU A 95 11.47 -11.62 7.81
CA LEU A 95 10.02 -11.44 7.78
C LEU A 95 9.44 -11.27 9.18
N PHE A 96 9.91 -12.04 10.15
CA PHE A 96 9.51 -11.88 11.55
C PHE A 96 9.79 -10.47 12.09
N ILE A 97 10.95 -9.88 11.76
CA ILE A 97 11.24 -8.49 12.14
C ILE A 97 10.29 -7.51 11.45
N ALA A 98 10.00 -7.72 10.16
CA ALA A 98 9.07 -6.88 9.42
C ALA A 98 7.66 -6.93 10.03
N GLU A 99 7.17 -8.12 10.36
CA GLU A 99 5.87 -8.34 11.02
C GLU A 99 5.84 -7.70 12.42
N ALA A 100 6.91 -7.89 13.21
CA ALA A 100 7.01 -7.28 14.54
C ALA A 100 7.05 -5.75 14.45
N PHE A 101 7.79 -5.19 13.49
CA PHE A 101 7.84 -3.75 13.23
C PHE A 101 6.44 -3.22 12.91
N ARG A 102 5.74 -3.87 11.96
CA ARG A 102 4.38 -3.48 11.58
C ARG A 102 3.41 -3.60 12.75
N CYS A 103 3.46 -4.71 13.49
CA CYS A 103 2.61 -4.94 14.66
C CYS A 103 2.82 -3.87 15.74
N TYR A 104 4.07 -3.57 16.09
CA TYR A 104 4.39 -2.59 17.13
C TYR A 104 4.12 -1.14 16.71
N SER A 105 4.16 -0.82 15.42
CA SER A 105 3.81 0.49 14.91
C SER A 105 2.29 0.69 14.80
N THR A 106 1.50 -0.37 14.74
CA THR A 106 0.04 -0.30 14.52
C THR A 106 -0.70 -0.07 15.82
N LYS A 107 -1.43 1.05 15.91
CA LYS A 107 -2.33 1.38 17.03
C LYS A 107 -3.69 0.71 16.89
N TYR A 108 -4.24 0.70 15.69
CA TYR A 108 -5.44 -0.06 15.32
C TYR A 108 -5.46 -0.34 13.82
N ILE A 109 -6.22 -1.38 13.46
CA ILE A 109 -6.51 -1.74 12.08
C ILE A 109 -7.91 -2.37 12.00
N LYS A 110 -8.74 -1.94 11.06
CA LYS A 110 -10.10 -2.47 10.83
C LYS A 110 -10.56 -2.19 9.40
N LEU A 111 -11.59 -2.87 8.95
CA LEU A 111 -12.27 -2.51 7.70
C LEU A 111 -13.15 -1.28 7.89
N TYR A 112 -13.29 -0.47 6.84
CA TYR A 112 -14.37 0.51 6.80
C TYR A 112 -15.73 -0.20 6.66
N ASP A 113 -16.77 0.39 7.24
CA ASP A 113 -18.12 -0.12 7.14
C ASP A 113 -18.57 -0.17 5.69
N GLY A 114 -19.18 -1.28 5.29
CA GLY A 114 -19.68 -1.48 3.92
C GLY A 114 -18.68 -2.09 2.92
N VAL A 115 -17.40 -2.24 3.29
CA VAL A 115 -16.36 -2.78 2.37
C VAL A 115 -16.70 -4.19 1.90
N LEU A 116 -17.06 -5.11 2.79
CA LEU A 116 -17.40 -6.47 2.40
C LEU A 116 -18.66 -6.51 1.52
N ASP A 117 -19.70 -5.73 1.85
CA ASP A 117 -20.92 -5.62 1.02
C ASP A 117 -20.61 -5.08 -0.39
N LEU A 118 -19.70 -4.11 -0.48
CA LEU A 118 -19.24 -3.57 -1.77
C LEU A 118 -18.53 -4.64 -2.60
N LEU A 119 -17.55 -5.33 -2.01
CA LEU A 119 -16.76 -6.37 -2.69
C LEU A 119 -17.64 -7.56 -3.11
N ASP A 120 -18.52 -8.05 -2.21
CA ASP A 120 -19.50 -9.11 -2.51
C ASP A 120 -20.42 -8.70 -3.66
N THR A 121 -20.88 -7.45 -3.66
CA THR A 121 -21.74 -6.94 -4.75
C THR A 121 -21.00 -6.92 -6.09
N LEU A 122 -19.75 -6.47 -6.12
CA LEU A 122 -18.94 -6.47 -7.34
C LEU A 122 -18.76 -7.89 -7.88
N LYS A 123 -18.39 -8.85 -7.01
CA LYS A 123 -18.21 -10.25 -7.41
C LYS A 123 -19.53 -10.88 -7.87
N ALA A 124 -20.65 -10.63 -7.19
CA ALA A 124 -21.97 -11.13 -7.59
C ALA A 124 -22.44 -10.59 -8.97
N ASN A 125 -21.98 -9.40 -9.36
CA ASN A 125 -22.22 -8.81 -10.69
C ASN A 125 -21.14 -9.17 -11.72
N GLY A 126 -20.28 -10.16 -11.45
CA GLY A 126 -19.24 -10.63 -12.37
C GLY A 126 -18.13 -9.63 -12.64
N LYS A 127 -18.00 -8.60 -11.78
CA LYS A 127 -16.96 -7.57 -11.92
C LYS A 127 -15.60 -8.10 -11.47
N LYS A 128 -14.55 -7.57 -12.07
CA LYS A 128 -13.17 -7.85 -11.71
C LYS A 128 -12.66 -6.83 -10.70
N VAL A 129 -11.99 -7.31 -9.67
CA VAL A 129 -11.49 -6.49 -8.57
C VAL A 129 -9.98 -6.61 -8.48
N TYR A 130 -9.29 -5.48 -8.47
CA TYR A 130 -7.84 -5.42 -8.41
C TYR A 130 -7.39 -4.55 -7.24
N LEU A 131 -6.22 -4.86 -6.69
CA LEU A 131 -5.56 -4.04 -5.69
C LEU A 131 -4.35 -3.35 -6.33
N LEU A 132 -4.23 -2.03 -6.15
CA LEU A 132 -3.08 -1.22 -6.52
C LEU A 132 -2.70 -0.34 -5.32
N SER A 133 -1.79 -0.81 -4.48
CA SER A 133 -1.49 -0.17 -3.20
C SER A 133 -0.03 0.27 -3.07
N ASN A 134 0.17 1.47 -2.54
CA ASN A 134 1.47 1.96 -2.09
C ASN A 134 1.76 1.35 -0.72
N ALA A 135 2.48 0.22 -0.68
CA ALA A 135 2.61 -0.59 0.52
C ALA A 135 3.82 -1.54 0.48
N GLN A 136 4.12 -2.14 1.63
CA GLN A 136 5.12 -3.19 1.75
C GLN A 136 4.46 -4.57 1.76
N ARG A 137 4.90 -5.48 0.87
CA ARG A 137 4.36 -6.85 0.77
C ARG A 137 4.34 -7.57 2.12
N SER A 138 5.44 -7.47 2.86
CA SER A 138 5.61 -8.13 4.15
C SER A 138 4.64 -7.67 5.24
N PHE A 139 4.00 -6.52 5.06
CA PHE A 139 2.93 -6.03 5.96
C PHE A 139 1.56 -6.41 5.40
N THR A 140 1.34 -6.04 4.16
CA THR A 140 0.03 -6.07 3.51
C THR A 140 -0.53 -7.48 3.33
N GLU A 141 0.32 -8.48 3.06
CA GLU A 141 -0.12 -9.87 2.87
C GLU A 141 -0.81 -10.42 4.14
N ASN A 142 -0.23 -10.16 5.31
CA ASN A 142 -0.81 -10.56 6.59
C ASN A 142 -2.13 -9.82 6.88
N GLU A 143 -2.22 -8.54 6.55
CA GLU A 143 -3.41 -7.72 6.77
C GLU A 143 -4.55 -8.11 5.82
N LEU A 144 -4.26 -8.43 4.56
CA LEU A 144 -5.24 -8.98 3.62
C LEU A 144 -5.79 -10.33 4.09
N ASN A 145 -4.92 -11.19 4.64
CA ASN A 145 -5.31 -12.49 5.17
C ASN A 145 -6.13 -12.35 6.46
N MET A 146 -5.76 -11.41 7.35
CA MET A 146 -6.48 -11.15 8.59
C MET A 146 -7.95 -10.78 8.37
N PHE A 147 -8.25 -10.06 7.27
CA PHE A 147 -9.60 -9.66 6.90
C PHE A 147 -10.24 -10.54 5.82
N ASP A 148 -9.58 -11.64 5.42
CA ASP A 148 -10.05 -12.53 4.34
C ASP A 148 -10.34 -11.78 3.01
N LEU A 149 -9.55 -10.74 2.72
CA LEU A 149 -9.73 -9.90 1.54
C LEU A 149 -9.10 -10.49 0.28
N THR A 150 -8.07 -11.32 0.42
CA THR A 150 -7.31 -11.89 -0.72
C THR A 150 -8.24 -12.57 -1.74
N LYS A 151 -9.29 -13.23 -1.27
CA LYS A 151 -10.27 -13.96 -2.11
C LYS A 151 -11.07 -13.09 -3.09
N TYR A 152 -11.17 -11.78 -2.81
CA TYR A 152 -11.93 -10.86 -3.66
C TYR A 152 -11.14 -10.40 -4.87
N PHE A 153 -9.80 -10.35 -4.77
CA PHE A 153 -8.96 -9.76 -5.80
C PHE A 153 -8.64 -10.76 -6.91
N ASP A 154 -8.95 -10.38 -8.15
CA ASP A 154 -8.49 -11.06 -9.36
C ASP A 154 -7.01 -10.77 -9.65
N GLY A 155 -6.46 -9.70 -9.05
CA GLY A 155 -5.05 -9.36 -9.09
C GLY A 155 -4.64 -8.38 -8.00
N ILE A 156 -3.40 -8.54 -7.51
CA ILE A 156 -2.82 -7.73 -6.44
C ILE A 156 -1.46 -7.18 -6.90
N CYS A 157 -1.35 -5.85 -6.92
CA CYS A 157 -0.14 -5.10 -7.21
C CYS A 157 0.25 -4.28 -5.98
N ILE A 158 1.42 -4.54 -5.43
CA ILE A 158 1.97 -3.85 -4.26
C ILE A 158 3.26 -3.15 -4.66
N SER A 159 3.39 -1.87 -4.35
CA SER A 159 4.47 -0.98 -4.83
C SER A 159 5.86 -1.48 -4.48
N SER A 160 6.06 -2.06 -3.30
CA SER A 160 7.36 -2.61 -2.91
C SER A 160 7.83 -3.76 -3.80
N ASP A 161 6.91 -4.56 -4.39
CA ASP A 161 7.28 -5.62 -5.32
C ASP A 161 7.79 -5.06 -6.65
N GLU A 162 7.19 -3.95 -7.09
CA GLU A 162 7.46 -3.30 -8.38
C GLU A 162 8.58 -2.23 -8.28
N GLU A 163 9.05 -1.93 -7.08
CA GLU A 163 10.02 -0.88 -6.77
C GLU A 163 9.55 0.51 -7.32
N CYS A 164 8.22 0.68 -7.48
CA CYS A 164 7.56 1.87 -8.03
C CYS A 164 6.17 2.03 -7.42
N SER A 165 5.71 3.26 -7.19
CA SER A 165 4.43 3.54 -6.52
C SER A 165 3.61 4.61 -7.23
N LYS A 166 2.29 4.68 -6.95
CA LYS A 166 1.42 5.78 -7.37
C LYS A 166 1.98 7.12 -6.86
N PRO A 167 1.86 8.21 -7.62
CA PRO A 167 1.16 8.39 -8.89
C PRO A 167 1.98 8.10 -10.15
N ASP A 168 3.08 7.36 -10.09
CA ASP A 168 3.87 7.06 -11.28
C ASP A 168 3.03 6.22 -12.28
N GLU A 169 2.86 6.73 -13.50
CA GLU A 169 2.14 6.05 -14.59
C GLU A 169 2.67 4.63 -14.88
N LYS A 170 3.97 4.42 -14.67
CA LYS A 170 4.61 3.12 -14.82
C LYS A 170 3.99 2.07 -13.90
N TYR A 171 3.58 2.46 -12.68
CA TYR A 171 2.96 1.55 -11.74
C TYR A 171 1.53 1.16 -12.15
N PHE A 172 0.73 2.12 -12.63
CA PHE A 172 -0.57 1.83 -13.25
C PHE A 172 -0.40 0.93 -14.48
N LYS A 173 0.56 1.27 -15.36
CA LYS A 173 0.85 0.47 -16.55
C LYS A 173 1.22 -0.97 -16.20
N THR A 174 1.98 -1.20 -15.13
CA THR A 174 2.34 -2.56 -14.67
C THR A 174 1.10 -3.39 -14.34
N LEU A 175 0.10 -2.83 -13.66
CA LEU A 175 -1.16 -3.52 -13.39
C LEU A 175 -1.91 -3.84 -14.68
N PHE A 176 -2.04 -2.86 -15.58
CA PHE A 176 -2.78 -2.99 -16.82
C PHE A 176 -2.16 -4.02 -17.75
N ASP A 177 -0.86 -3.98 -17.96
CA ASP A 177 -0.13 -4.95 -18.80
C ASP A 177 -0.22 -6.36 -18.21
N ARG A 178 -0.12 -6.51 -16.88
CA ARG A 178 -0.11 -7.81 -16.19
C ARG A 178 -1.45 -8.54 -16.32
N TYR A 179 -2.55 -7.80 -16.26
CA TYR A 179 -3.90 -8.38 -16.23
C TYR A 179 -4.70 -8.12 -17.51
N GLY A 180 -4.10 -7.47 -18.51
CA GLY A 180 -4.75 -7.18 -19.80
C GLY A 180 -5.96 -6.26 -19.66
N LEU A 181 -5.85 -5.18 -18.85
CA LEU A 181 -6.96 -4.29 -18.56
C LEU A 181 -7.13 -3.23 -19.65
N GLU A 182 -8.40 -2.91 -19.96
CA GLU A 182 -8.77 -1.82 -20.85
C GLU A 182 -9.10 -0.56 -20.04
N LYS A 183 -8.50 0.59 -20.42
CA LYS A 183 -8.68 1.87 -19.70
C LYS A 183 -10.13 2.32 -19.66
N SER A 184 -10.85 2.19 -20.77
CA SER A 184 -12.27 2.58 -20.89
C SER A 184 -13.25 1.74 -20.06
N GLU A 185 -12.78 0.58 -19.55
CA GLU A 185 -13.56 -0.33 -18.71
C GLU A 185 -13.10 -0.35 -17.26
N SER A 186 -12.15 0.52 -16.89
CA SER A 186 -11.47 0.50 -15.59
C SER A 186 -11.71 1.78 -14.79
N ILE A 187 -11.86 1.63 -13.48
CA ILE A 187 -11.98 2.76 -12.55
C ILE A 187 -11.08 2.55 -11.33
N MET A 188 -10.34 3.60 -10.95
CA MET A 188 -9.54 3.63 -9.71
C MET A 188 -10.40 4.17 -8.56
N ILE A 189 -10.42 3.48 -7.44
CA ILE A 189 -11.08 3.93 -6.20
C ILE A 189 -10.01 4.12 -5.13
N GLY A 190 -9.91 5.33 -4.59
CA GLY A 190 -8.88 5.66 -3.60
C GLY A 190 -9.18 6.91 -2.79
N ASN A 191 -8.41 7.11 -1.74
CA ASN A 191 -8.57 8.21 -0.78
C ASN A 191 -7.48 9.28 -0.86
N ASP A 192 -6.44 9.05 -1.64
CA ASP A 192 -5.36 10.02 -1.84
C ASP A 192 -5.57 10.76 -3.16
N TYR A 193 -5.82 12.09 -3.07
CA TYR A 193 -6.13 12.91 -4.24
C TYR A 193 -4.93 13.08 -5.20
N ILE A 194 -3.69 12.87 -4.73
CA ILE A 194 -2.48 12.92 -5.55
C ILE A 194 -2.16 11.53 -6.11
N SER A 195 -1.95 10.56 -5.23
CA SER A 195 -1.43 9.26 -5.65
C SER A 195 -2.47 8.42 -6.38
N ASP A 196 -3.71 8.35 -5.87
CA ASP A 196 -4.77 7.57 -6.49
C ASP A 196 -5.43 8.30 -7.63
N ILE A 197 -5.95 9.50 -7.33
CA ILE A 197 -6.80 10.25 -8.26
C ILE A 197 -5.98 10.98 -9.30
N GLY A 198 -4.93 11.67 -8.86
CA GLY A 198 -3.99 12.33 -9.75
C GLY A 198 -3.30 11.33 -10.68
N GLY A 199 -2.81 10.22 -10.13
CA GLY A 199 -2.19 9.15 -10.90
C GLY A 199 -3.14 8.51 -11.91
N ALA A 200 -4.41 8.24 -11.53
CA ALA A 200 -5.44 7.73 -12.43
C ALA A 200 -5.75 8.70 -13.58
N ALA A 201 -5.89 9.99 -13.27
CA ALA A 201 -6.15 11.03 -14.28
C ALA A 201 -4.99 11.16 -15.26
N ASP A 202 -3.73 11.16 -14.78
CA ASP A 202 -2.53 11.21 -15.63
C ASP A 202 -2.38 9.95 -16.48
N PHE A 203 -2.74 8.80 -15.94
CA PHE A 203 -2.75 7.54 -16.67
C PHE A 203 -3.91 7.45 -17.68
N GLY A 204 -4.96 8.25 -17.54
CA GLY A 204 -6.12 8.34 -18.44
C GLY A 204 -7.19 7.27 -18.17
N ILE A 205 -7.50 7.03 -16.90
CA ILE A 205 -8.63 6.22 -16.45
C ILE A 205 -9.54 7.03 -15.53
N ASP A 206 -10.82 6.64 -15.48
CA ASP A 206 -11.77 7.21 -14.53
C ASP A 206 -11.39 6.89 -13.08
N SER A 207 -11.83 7.75 -12.16
CA SER A 207 -11.59 7.55 -10.74
C SER A 207 -12.75 7.96 -9.85
N LEU A 208 -12.83 7.34 -8.67
CA LEU A 208 -13.69 7.71 -7.58
C LEU A 208 -12.86 8.02 -6.35
N TYR A 209 -12.95 9.26 -5.89
CA TYR A 209 -12.36 9.69 -4.63
C TYR A 209 -13.31 9.40 -3.47
N ILE A 210 -12.80 8.76 -2.41
CA ILE A 210 -13.49 8.64 -1.13
C ILE A 210 -12.68 9.32 -0.02
N HIS A 211 -13.31 10.30 0.65
CA HIS A 211 -12.67 11.00 1.75
C HIS A 211 -12.85 10.23 3.06
N GLN A 212 -11.74 9.83 3.66
CA GLN A 212 -11.70 9.10 4.93
C GLN A 212 -10.86 9.86 5.98
N SER A 213 -10.89 9.39 7.23
CA SER A 213 -10.19 10.02 8.36
C SER A 213 -8.67 10.15 8.17
N ILE A 214 -8.08 9.27 7.37
CA ILE A 214 -6.64 9.26 7.07
C ILE A 214 -6.30 9.80 5.68
N SER A 215 -7.30 10.35 4.96
CA SER A 215 -7.05 10.99 3.66
C SER A 215 -6.17 12.21 3.82
N PRO A 216 -5.19 12.41 2.92
CA PRO A 216 -4.45 13.66 2.88
C PRO A 216 -5.38 14.86 2.69
N GLU A 217 -5.01 16.00 3.26
CA GLU A 217 -5.69 17.27 3.02
C GLU A 217 -5.62 17.62 1.51
N ILE A 218 -6.76 18.01 0.94
CA ILE A 218 -6.83 18.37 -0.47
C ILE A 218 -6.33 19.80 -0.63
N ASP A 219 -5.12 19.93 -1.16
CA ASP A 219 -4.50 21.20 -1.53
C ASP A 219 -4.35 21.23 -3.06
N GLY A 220 -5.42 21.66 -3.75
CA GLY A 220 -5.46 21.72 -5.20
C GLY A 220 -6.73 21.15 -5.81
N GLU A 221 -6.65 20.82 -7.11
CA GLU A 221 -7.78 20.29 -7.86
C GLU A 221 -7.98 18.79 -7.64
N LEU A 222 -9.18 18.39 -7.23
CA LEU A 222 -9.60 17.00 -7.17
C LEU A 222 -10.10 16.52 -8.53
N ARG A 223 -9.24 15.88 -9.31
CA ARG A 223 -9.48 15.44 -10.70
C ARG A 223 -10.22 14.09 -10.78
N SER A 224 -11.18 13.83 -9.89
CA SER A 224 -11.94 12.58 -9.86
C SER A 224 -13.22 12.66 -10.71
N THR A 225 -13.57 11.55 -11.36
CA THR A 225 -14.85 11.42 -12.08
C THR A 225 -16.02 11.40 -11.11
N TYR A 226 -15.87 10.69 -9.99
CA TYR A 226 -16.85 10.61 -8.90
C TYR A 226 -16.20 10.94 -7.57
N LYS A 227 -17.02 11.37 -6.58
CA LYS A 227 -16.52 11.66 -5.23
C LYS A 227 -17.53 11.31 -4.14
N VAL A 228 -17.02 10.77 -3.04
CA VAL A 228 -17.74 10.51 -1.79
C VAL A 228 -16.98 11.24 -0.68
N MET A 229 -17.53 12.39 -0.24
CA MET A 229 -16.82 13.29 0.68
C MET A 229 -17.08 13.01 2.17
N ASP A 230 -18.03 12.16 2.48
CA ASP A 230 -18.44 11.78 3.84
C ASP A 230 -17.96 10.38 4.27
N GLY A 231 -17.11 9.75 3.47
CA GLY A 231 -16.51 8.44 3.78
C GLY A 231 -17.46 7.25 3.71
N ASP A 232 -18.69 7.45 3.24
CA ASP A 232 -19.71 6.41 3.16
C ASP A 232 -19.45 5.45 2.00
N VAL A 233 -18.85 4.30 2.28
CA VAL A 233 -18.52 3.25 1.29
C VAL A 233 -19.79 2.74 0.56
N PHE A 234 -20.94 2.73 1.22
CA PHE A 234 -22.20 2.32 0.56
C PHE A 234 -22.61 3.23 -0.62
N LYS A 235 -22.12 4.48 -0.65
CA LYS A 235 -22.36 5.40 -1.76
C LYS A 235 -21.57 5.02 -3.02
N ILE A 236 -20.40 4.38 -2.88
CA ILE A 236 -19.62 3.88 -4.01
C ILE A 236 -20.49 2.99 -4.89
N LYS A 237 -21.18 2.03 -4.26
CA LYS A 237 -22.08 1.09 -4.93
C LYS A 237 -23.18 1.80 -5.75
N LYS A 238 -23.77 2.87 -5.20
CA LYS A 238 -24.79 3.65 -5.88
C LYS A 238 -24.25 4.42 -7.08
N LEU A 239 -23.03 4.96 -6.94
CA LEU A 239 -22.44 5.83 -7.97
C LEU A 239 -21.91 5.07 -9.19
N ILE A 240 -21.34 3.88 -8.99
CA ILE A 240 -20.59 3.21 -10.06
C ILE A 240 -21.08 1.79 -10.42
N ILE A 241 -22.03 1.23 -9.66
CA ILE A 241 -22.59 -0.09 -9.97
C ILE A 241 -24.04 0.05 -10.46
N ASN A 242 -24.85 0.89 -9.82
CA ASN A 242 -26.28 1.02 -10.11
C ASN A 242 -26.60 1.99 -11.25
N HIS A 243 -25.63 2.64 -11.87
CA HIS A 243 -25.78 3.41 -13.12
C HIS A 243 -25.50 2.58 -14.38
N SER A 244 -25.65 1.28 -14.26
CA SER A 244 -25.46 0.32 -15.34
C SER A 244 -26.78 -0.20 -15.87
#